data_0ee5b793d28243c35dd934efc39c8451
#
_entry.id   0ee5b793d28243c35dd934efc39c8451
#
_cell.length_a   1.000
_cell.length_b   1.000
_cell.length_c   1.000
_cell.angle_alpha   90.00
_cell.angle_beta   90.00
_cell.angle_gamma   90.00
#
_symmetry.space_group_name_H-M   'P 1'
#
loop_
_entity.id
_entity.type
_entity.pdbx_description
1 polymer ?
#
loop_
_entity_poly.entity_id
_entity_poly.type
_entity_poly.pdbx_seq_one_letter_code
_entity_poly.pdbx_strand_id
1 'polypeptide(L)'
;MSYIKQLQNNHSSLDNSIALIDCNNFYASCERIFNPKLMRRPIVVLSNNDGCIITRSAEAKKLGIKMGEPYFKAKKIIDKNNVKVFSSNYSLYGDISQRVMETLARFAPDIEIYSIDEAFLGLNGFENYELSTYCSYIRRTIKQWVGIPVSIGVSSTKTLSKIANNLAKKNKEYDGVCILKSWFEINEALKLTPIGDVWGIGRRLSSFLQKYNIKTAYDFIQLDKGWVRKNMGVVGEKTFLELCGVSCIELDLIPSDKKSCCVSRSFSKPIEKIHNLEESISAYGTRVAEKIREEGLMAESMSVFVLTNYFNRKEKQYSNSIKLQLPFPTNNSIKIVKRALQGIRKIYREGYRYKKAGVILYGLSKSSQVKGLLDYDRESSDAIMNTMDRINGRYGSSVVRLASEGIEKSWRMKREKVSPCYTTNFDDLVEVKT
;
A
#
# COMPACT_ATOMS: atom_id res chain seq x y z
N MET A 1 39.39 13.91 7.03
CA MET A 1 38.43 14.14 5.89
C MET A 1 37.16 13.39 6.20
N SER A 2 36.00 14.02 6.07
CA SER A 2 34.73 13.29 6.30
C SER A 2 34.56 12.22 5.23
N TYR A 3 33.97 11.09 5.60
CA TYR A 3 33.65 9.95 4.70
C TYR A 3 32.98 10.44 3.39
N ILE A 4 32.17 11.48 3.47
CA ILE A 4 31.51 12.15 2.33
C ILE A 4 32.52 12.74 1.35
N LYS A 5 33.60 13.42 1.81
CA LYS A 5 34.61 13.98 0.90
C LYS A 5 35.36 12.91 0.14
N GLN A 6 35.57 11.71 0.75
CA GLN A 6 36.17 10.57 0.06
C GLN A 6 35.23 10.00 -1.02
N LEU A 7 33.93 9.90 -0.74
CA LEU A 7 32.92 9.44 -1.72
C LEU A 7 32.74 10.45 -2.86
N GLN A 8 32.75 11.75 -2.58
CA GLN A 8 32.64 12.81 -3.58
C GLN A 8 33.81 12.85 -4.57
N ASN A 9 35.01 12.53 -4.11
CA ASN A 9 36.21 12.49 -4.97
C ASN A 9 36.31 11.21 -5.83
N ASN A 10 35.63 10.12 -5.43
CA ASN A 10 35.68 8.83 -6.14
C ASN A 10 34.55 8.64 -7.15
N HIS A 11 33.52 9.48 -7.15
CA HIS A 11 32.37 9.37 -8.05
C HIS A 11 32.21 10.63 -8.90
N SER A 12 32.98 10.71 -9.97
CA SER A 12 32.84 11.77 -10.99
C SER A 12 31.59 11.58 -11.88
N SER A 13 31.01 10.39 -11.93
CA SER A 13 29.71 10.09 -12.52
C SER A 13 28.94 9.15 -11.59
N LEU A 14 27.65 9.45 -11.33
CA LEU A 14 26.74 8.54 -10.67
C LEU A 14 26.31 7.52 -11.73
N ASP A 15 27.01 6.39 -11.80
CA ASP A 15 26.88 5.39 -12.88
C ASP A 15 25.50 4.70 -12.91
N ASN A 16 24.75 4.74 -11.80
CA ASN A 16 23.40 4.23 -11.73
C ASN A 16 22.37 5.34 -11.94
N SER A 17 21.34 5.06 -12.70
CA SER A 17 20.18 5.93 -12.85
C SER A 17 18.91 5.18 -12.51
N ILE A 18 18.28 5.56 -11.41
CA ILE A 18 17.00 5.00 -10.96
C ILE A 18 15.94 6.10 -11.04
N ALA A 19 14.86 5.86 -11.78
CA ALA A 19 13.70 6.75 -11.81
C ALA A 19 12.61 6.25 -10.87
N LEU A 20 12.09 7.11 -10.00
CA LEU A 20 10.83 6.87 -9.31
C LEU A 20 9.71 7.59 -10.05
N ILE A 21 8.69 6.84 -10.44
CA ILE A 21 7.44 7.35 -11.00
C ILE A 21 6.34 7.23 -9.94
N ASP A 22 5.65 8.33 -9.64
CA ASP A 22 4.59 8.38 -8.64
C ASP A 22 3.35 9.05 -9.22
N CYS A 23 2.21 8.39 -9.10
CA CYS A 23 0.92 8.88 -9.57
C CYS A 23 0.37 9.98 -8.66
N ASN A 24 0.25 11.19 -9.18
CA ASN A 24 -0.17 12.35 -8.42
C ASN A 24 -1.60 12.24 -7.88
N ASN A 25 -1.76 12.24 -6.55
CA ASN A 25 -3.07 12.12 -5.89
C ASN A 25 -3.88 10.94 -6.41
N PHE A 26 -3.30 9.78 -6.55
CA PHE A 26 -3.72 8.66 -7.37
C PHE A 26 -5.22 8.39 -7.32
N TYR A 27 -5.81 8.06 -6.16
CA TYR A 27 -7.24 7.73 -6.07
C TYR A 27 -8.15 8.88 -6.52
N ALA A 28 -7.82 10.12 -6.15
CA ALA A 28 -8.57 11.29 -6.63
C ALA A 28 -8.42 11.49 -8.14
N SER A 29 -7.28 11.13 -8.71
CA SER A 29 -7.05 11.17 -10.15
C SER A 29 -7.83 10.08 -10.88
N CYS A 30 -7.94 8.87 -10.33
CA CYS A 30 -8.79 7.81 -10.86
C CYS A 30 -10.26 8.23 -10.97
N GLU A 31 -10.79 8.89 -9.92
CA GLU A 31 -12.18 9.39 -9.94
C GLU A 31 -12.42 10.44 -11.04
N ARG A 32 -11.38 11.18 -11.43
CA ARG A 32 -11.48 12.22 -12.49
C ARG A 32 -11.48 11.67 -13.90
N ILE A 33 -10.88 10.50 -14.16
CA ILE A 33 -10.76 9.94 -15.50
C ILE A 33 -12.14 9.79 -16.14
N PHE A 34 -13.11 9.28 -15.39
CA PHE A 34 -14.45 8.95 -15.87
C PHE A 34 -15.49 10.06 -15.64
N ASN A 35 -15.09 11.14 -14.98
CA ASN A 35 -16.00 12.26 -14.71
C ASN A 35 -15.30 13.61 -14.91
N PRO A 36 -15.33 14.15 -16.16
CA PRO A 36 -14.73 15.46 -16.47
C PRO A 36 -15.28 16.63 -15.63
N LYS A 37 -16.50 16.52 -15.08
CA LYS A 37 -17.08 17.54 -14.18
C LYS A 37 -16.32 17.67 -12.86
N LEU A 38 -15.44 16.69 -12.53
CA LEU A 38 -14.57 16.71 -11.36
C LEU A 38 -13.25 17.42 -11.62
N MET A 39 -12.95 17.82 -12.86
CA MET A 39 -11.76 18.59 -13.17
C MET A 39 -11.74 19.90 -12.39
N ARG A 40 -10.57 20.19 -11.77
CA ARG A 40 -10.36 21.39 -10.92
C ARG A 40 -11.27 21.49 -9.68
N ARG A 41 -12.11 20.50 -9.38
CA ARG A 41 -12.87 20.44 -8.13
C ARG A 41 -12.07 19.80 -7.00
N PRO A 42 -12.20 20.26 -5.75
CA PRO A 42 -11.60 19.60 -4.61
C PRO A 42 -12.25 18.23 -4.40
N ILE A 43 -11.40 17.19 -4.28
CA ILE A 43 -11.80 15.78 -4.08
C ILE A 43 -11.06 15.23 -2.89
N VAL A 44 -11.77 14.42 -2.09
CA VAL A 44 -11.17 13.56 -1.07
C VAL A 44 -11.70 12.14 -1.24
N VAL A 45 -10.83 11.16 -0.98
CA VAL A 45 -11.20 9.74 -0.95
C VAL A 45 -11.00 9.23 0.48
N LEU A 46 -11.99 8.50 0.97
CA LEU A 46 -12.05 7.99 2.33
C LEU A 46 -11.49 6.57 2.43
N SER A 47 -10.95 6.24 3.58
CA SER A 47 -10.53 4.89 3.95
C SER A 47 -11.72 3.98 4.20
N ASN A 48 -11.43 2.72 4.53
CA ASN A 48 -12.43 1.75 4.98
C ASN A 48 -13.36 2.35 6.04
N ASN A 49 -14.66 2.03 5.95
CA ASN A 49 -15.76 2.55 6.79
C ASN A 49 -15.95 4.08 6.68
N ASP A 50 -15.51 4.69 5.59
CA ASP A 50 -15.57 6.15 5.39
C ASP A 50 -14.96 6.94 6.56
N GLY A 51 -13.93 6.36 7.20
CA GLY A 51 -13.41 6.83 8.47
C GLY A 51 -12.47 8.01 8.37
N CYS A 52 -11.42 7.91 7.56
CA CYS A 52 -10.36 8.91 7.44
C CYS A 52 -10.07 9.23 5.97
N ILE A 53 -9.55 10.43 5.72
CA ILE A 53 -9.16 10.87 4.40
C ILE A 53 -7.81 10.26 4.03
N ILE A 54 -7.76 9.43 2.99
CA ILE A 54 -6.54 8.75 2.52
C ILE A 54 -5.98 9.34 1.23
N THR A 55 -6.78 10.07 0.47
CA THR A 55 -6.28 10.82 -0.69
C THR A 55 -7.00 12.15 -0.80
N ARG A 56 -6.28 13.16 -1.27
CA ARG A 56 -6.77 14.53 -1.46
C ARG A 56 -6.24 15.06 -2.78
N SER A 57 -7.11 15.65 -3.59
CA SER A 57 -6.67 16.41 -4.76
C SER A 57 -5.85 17.66 -4.38
N ALA A 58 -5.15 18.24 -5.33
CA ALA A 58 -4.37 19.46 -5.09
C ALA A 58 -5.23 20.61 -4.53
N GLU A 59 -6.46 20.75 -5.04
CA GLU A 59 -7.43 21.74 -4.58
C GLU A 59 -7.85 21.48 -3.13
N ALA A 60 -8.11 20.22 -2.77
CA ALA A 60 -8.46 19.86 -1.39
C ALA A 60 -7.29 20.07 -0.41
N LYS A 61 -6.04 19.87 -0.87
CA LYS A 61 -4.83 20.22 -0.06
C LYS A 61 -4.74 21.72 0.23
N LYS A 62 -5.08 22.56 -0.76
CA LYS A 62 -5.08 24.04 -0.59
C LYS A 62 -6.13 24.52 0.42
N LEU A 63 -7.21 23.78 0.62
CA LEU A 63 -8.23 24.04 1.65
C LEU A 63 -7.79 23.64 3.06
N GLY A 64 -6.55 23.17 3.24
CA GLY A 64 -6.01 22.77 4.54
C GLY A 64 -6.45 21.39 5.05
N ILE A 65 -7.16 20.60 4.25
CA ILE A 65 -7.57 19.24 4.62
C ILE A 65 -6.31 18.36 4.77
N LYS A 66 -6.16 17.64 5.89
CA LYS A 66 -4.96 16.86 6.20
C LYS A 66 -5.08 15.39 5.81
N MET A 67 -3.96 14.73 5.47
CA MET A 67 -3.89 13.29 5.27
C MET A 67 -4.13 12.55 6.58
N GLY A 68 -4.92 11.47 6.55
CA GLY A 68 -5.24 10.69 7.75
C GLY A 68 -6.26 11.38 8.67
N GLU A 69 -6.75 12.57 8.32
CA GLU A 69 -7.74 13.27 9.14
C GLU A 69 -9.07 12.49 9.15
N PRO A 70 -9.69 12.30 10.34
CA PRO A 70 -11.02 11.71 10.42
C PRO A 70 -12.04 12.54 9.64
N TYR A 71 -12.84 11.89 8.80
CA TYR A 71 -13.84 12.55 7.94
C TYR A 71 -14.77 13.49 8.72
N PHE A 72 -15.23 13.05 9.90
CA PHE A 72 -16.14 13.87 10.72
C PHE A 72 -15.51 15.19 11.20
N LYS A 73 -14.18 15.25 11.38
CA LYS A 73 -13.45 16.48 11.74
C LYS A 73 -13.34 17.44 10.56
N ALA A 74 -13.08 16.90 9.37
CA ALA A 74 -12.96 17.69 8.14
C ALA A 74 -14.31 18.11 7.56
N LYS A 75 -15.43 17.55 8.04
CA LYS A 75 -16.77 17.71 7.47
C LYS A 75 -17.16 19.17 7.27
N LYS A 76 -16.91 20.05 8.24
CA LYS A 76 -17.23 21.49 8.12
C LYS A 76 -16.53 22.17 6.94
N ILE A 77 -15.24 21.86 6.72
CA ILE A 77 -14.45 22.38 5.60
C ILE A 77 -14.97 21.80 4.28
N ILE A 78 -15.28 20.51 4.26
CA ILE A 78 -15.79 19.77 3.11
C ILE A 78 -17.13 20.36 2.64
N ASP A 79 -18.07 20.51 3.56
CA ASP A 79 -19.41 21.02 3.25
C ASP A 79 -19.34 22.50 2.78
N LYS A 80 -18.58 23.36 3.50
CA LYS A 80 -18.41 24.77 3.14
C LYS A 80 -17.82 24.98 1.73
N ASN A 81 -16.90 24.13 1.30
CA ASN A 81 -16.18 24.28 0.03
C ASN A 81 -16.68 23.32 -1.06
N ASN A 82 -17.82 22.67 -0.88
CA ASN A 82 -18.42 21.74 -1.84
C ASN A 82 -17.40 20.68 -2.34
N VAL A 83 -16.59 20.14 -1.41
CA VAL A 83 -15.60 19.11 -1.70
C VAL A 83 -16.30 17.81 -2.06
N LYS A 84 -15.92 17.19 -3.17
CA LYS A 84 -16.46 15.89 -3.55
C LYS A 84 -15.81 14.79 -2.72
N VAL A 85 -16.65 13.92 -2.16
CA VAL A 85 -16.22 12.85 -1.25
C VAL A 85 -16.54 11.51 -1.87
N PHE A 86 -15.54 10.62 -1.95
CA PHE A 86 -15.69 9.26 -2.43
C PHE A 86 -15.24 8.27 -1.35
N SER A 87 -15.93 7.13 -1.25
CA SER A 87 -15.43 5.95 -0.58
C SER A 87 -14.39 5.27 -1.47
N SER A 88 -13.43 4.54 -0.89
CA SER A 88 -12.42 3.83 -1.68
C SER A 88 -13.03 2.81 -2.63
N ASN A 89 -12.73 2.92 -3.93
CA ASN A 89 -13.07 1.97 -4.99
C ASN A 89 -11.82 1.21 -5.42
N TYR A 90 -11.40 0.22 -4.58
CA TYR A 90 -10.14 -0.50 -4.81
C TYR A 90 -10.13 -1.33 -6.10
N SER A 91 -11.29 -1.76 -6.61
CA SER A 91 -11.39 -2.47 -7.90
C SER A 91 -10.99 -1.54 -9.05
N LEU A 92 -11.56 -0.34 -9.09
CA LEU A 92 -11.22 0.68 -10.08
C LEU A 92 -9.76 1.10 -9.96
N TYR A 93 -9.28 1.38 -8.73
CA TYR A 93 -7.91 1.86 -8.52
C TYR A 93 -6.87 0.79 -8.86
N GLY A 94 -7.17 -0.48 -8.58
CA GLY A 94 -6.30 -1.60 -8.95
C GLY A 94 -6.15 -1.76 -10.46
N ASP A 95 -7.25 -1.68 -11.21
CA ASP A 95 -7.23 -1.77 -12.67
C ASP A 95 -6.46 -0.59 -13.29
N ILE A 96 -6.72 0.64 -12.84
CA ILE A 96 -5.97 1.82 -13.33
C ILE A 96 -4.49 1.73 -12.98
N SER A 97 -4.14 1.25 -11.78
CA SER A 97 -2.75 0.98 -11.39
C SER A 97 -2.08 0.01 -12.36
N GLN A 98 -2.73 -1.12 -12.65
CA GLN A 98 -2.20 -2.12 -13.57
C GLN A 98 -1.92 -1.51 -14.95
N ARG A 99 -2.83 -0.71 -15.49
CA ARG A 99 -2.63 -0.01 -16.78
C ARG A 99 -1.43 0.95 -16.75
N VAL A 100 -1.22 1.67 -15.64
CA VAL A 100 -0.03 2.51 -15.46
C VAL A 100 1.23 1.66 -15.46
N MET A 101 1.27 0.57 -14.68
CA MET A 101 2.46 -0.29 -14.56
C MET A 101 2.78 -1.01 -15.88
N GLU A 102 1.77 -1.50 -16.61
CA GLU A 102 1.93 -2.08 -17.95
C GLU A 102 2.45 -1.05 -18.97
N THR A 103 2.02 0.21 -18.85
CA THR A 103 2.54 1.29 -19.69
C THR A 103 4.00 1.56 -19.36
N LEU A 104 4.36 1.62 -18.05
CA LEU A 104 5.73 1.85 -17.60
C LEU A 104 6.70 0.74 -18.03
N ALA A 105 6.26 -0.52 -18.05
CA ALA A 105 7.06 -1.66 -18.47
C ALA A 105 7.54 -1.58 -19.93
N ARG A 106 7.01 -0.65 -20.75
CA ARG A 106 7.46 -0.39 -22.12
C ARG A 106 8.67 0.55 -22.21
N PHE A 107 9.02 1.22 -21.10
CA PHE A 107 10.06 2.27 -21.07
C PHE A 107 11.39 1.83 -20.47
N ALA A 108 11.41 0.75 -19.72
CA ALA A 108 12.66 0.20 -19.18
C ALA A 108 12.53 -1.31 -18.98
N PRO A 109 13.63 -2.07 -19.17
CA PRO A 109 13.63 -3.51 -18.94
C PRO A 109 13.44 -3.84 -17.46
N ASP A 110 13.99 -3.03 -16.56
CA ASP A 110 13.95 -3.22 -15.13
C ASP A 110 12.89 -2.33 -14.51
N ILE A 111 11.81 -2.95 -14.02
CA ILE A 111 10.73 -2.30 -13.32
C ILE A 111 10.45 -2.99 -11.98
N GLU A 112 10.41 -2.21 -10.91
CA GLU A 112 9.89 -2.64 -9.60
C GLU A 112 8.58 -1.92 -9.31
N ILE A 113 7.50 -2.65 -9.23
CA ILE A 113 6.20 -2.14 -8.77
C ILE A 113 6.24 -2.04 -7.24
N TYR A 114 6.54 -0.84 -6.73
CA TYR A 114 6.74 -0.61 -5.30
C TYR A 114 5.42 -0.50 -4.52
N SER A 115 4.41 0.15 -5.13
CA SER A 115 3.07 0.29 -4.55
C SER A 115 2.01 0.37 -5.65
N ILE A 116 0.75 0.61 -5.25
CA ILE A 116 -0.37 0.81 -6.19
C ILE A 116 -0.20 2.08 -7.05
N ASP A 117 0.63 3.03 -6.63
CA ASP A 117 0.81 4.33 -7.27
C ASP A 117 2.27 4.72 -7.51
N GLU A 118 3.23 3.86 -7.13
CA GLU A 118 4.66 4.11 -7.31
C GLU A 118 5.38 2.92 -7.98
N ALA A 119 6.26 3.21 -8.93
CA ALA A 119 7.18 2.24 -9.50
C ALA A 119 8.59 2.82 -9.66
N PHE A 120 9.62 1.98 -9.51
CA PHE A 120 10.98 2.31 -9.87
C PHE A 120 11.33 1.71 -11.22
N LEU A 121 12.03 2.47 -12.06
CA LEU A 121 12.62 2.02 -13.31
C LEU A 121 14.13 2.10 -13.21
N GLY A 122 14.82 1.03 -13.63
CA GLY A 122 16.26 1.05 -13.89
C GLY A 122 16.53 1.71 -15.25
N LEU A 123 17.28 2.79 -15.24
CA LEU A 123 17.66 3.54 -16.44
C LEU A 123 19.17 3.39 -16.76
N ASN A 124 19.78 2.30 -16.32
CA ASN A 124 21.15 1.97 -16.73
C ASN A 124 21.17 1.60 -18.22
N GLY A 125 22.16 2.07 -18.95
CA GLY A 125 22.21 1.92 -20.41
C GLY A 125 21.46 3.01 -21.19
N PHE A 126 20.90 4.01 -20.49
CA PHE A 126 20.22 5.15 -21.11
C PHE A 126 21.10 6.42 -21.14
N GLU A 127 22.43 6.29 -21.03
CA GLU A 127 23.38 7.41 -20.97
C GLU A 127 23.35 8.28 -22.23
N ASN A 128 23.02 7.68 -23.38
CA ASN A 128 22.89 8.36 -24.68
C ASN A 128 21.56 9.13 -24.83
N TYR A 129 20.64 8.98 -23.88
CA TYR A 129 19.38 9.72 -23.88
C TYR A 129 19.48 10.93 -22.99
N GLU A 130 18.90 12.03 -23.46
CA GLU A 130 18.67 13.19 -22.59
C GLU A 130 17.50 12.83 -21.63
N LEU A 131 17.84 12.48 -20.36
CA LEU A 131 16.91 11.89 -19.40
C LEU A 131 15.72 12.80 -19.07
N SER A 132 15.87 14.14 -19.15
CA SER A 132 14.75 15.04 -18.85
C SER A 132 13.69 14.96 -19.97
N THR A 133 14.13 14.90 -21.22
CA THR A 133 13.27 14.70 -22.38
C THR A 133 12.60 13.33 -22.33
N TYR A 134 13.36 12.28 -22.00
CA TYR A 134 12.83 10.93 -21.89
C TYR A 134 11.79 10.79 -20.78
N CYS A 135 12.08 11.27 -19.59
CA CYS A 135 11.12 11.27 -18.47
C CYS A 135 9.88 12.11 -18.76
N SER A 136 10.05 13.24 -19.45
CA SER A 136 8.92 14.07 -19.89
C SER A 136 8.04 13.34 -20.92
N TYR A 137 8.64 12.53 -21.78
CA TYR A 137 7.92 11.67 -22.72
C TYR A 137 7.14 10.57 -21.99
N ILE A 138 7.74 9.88 -21.01
CA ILE A 138 7.05 8.90 -20.15
C ILE A 138 5.84 9.54 -19.48
N ARG A 139 6.03 10.71 -18.85
CA ARG A 139 4.98 11.44 -18.15
C ARG A 139 3.81 11.79 -19.08
N ARG A 140 4.09 12.28 -20.29
CA ARG A 140 3.07 12.61 -21.29
C ARG A 140 2.33 11.36 -21.77
N THR A 141 3.03 10.27 -22.02
CA THR A 141 2.43 9.02 -22.48
C THR A 141 1.46 8.44 -21.42
N ILE A 142 1.85 8.36 -20.15
CA ILE A 142 0.96 7.89 -19.09
C ILE A 142 -0.28 8.79 -18.99
N LYS A 143 -0.10 10.10 -19.06
CA LYS A 143 -1.21 11.04 -19.03
C LYS A 143 -2.15 10.87 -20.23
N GLN A 144 -1.61 10.63 -21.43
CA GLN A 144 -2.39 10.44 -22.64
C GLN A 144 -3.10 9.09 -22.68
N TRP A 145 -2.43 7.99 -22.31
CA TRP A 145 -2.97 6.64 -22.47
C TRP A 145 -3.85 6.21 -21.31
N VAL A 146 -3.49 6.61 -20.08
CA VAL A 146 -4.20 6.18 -18.86
C VAL A 146 -4.98 7.32 -18.20
N GLY A 147 -4.66 8.57 -18.53
CA GLY A 147 -5.31 9.74 -17.92
C GLY A 147 -4.74 10.15 -16.55
N ILE A 148 -3.75 9.45 -16.03
CA ILE A 148 -3.16 9.71 -14.70
C ILE A 148 -1.97 10.68 -14.82
N PRO A 149 -1.96 11.79 -14.08
CA PRO A 149 -0.77 12.64 -13.98
C PRO A 149 0.26 11.98 -13.07
N VAL A 150 1.51 11.94 -13.50
CA VAL A 150 2.63 11.40 -12.72
C VAL A 150 3.71 12.46 -12.51
N SER A 151 4.54 12.27 -11.47
CA SER A 151 5.80 12.97 -11.27
C SER A 151 6.93 11.97 -11.28
N ILE A 152 8.09 12.39 -11.81
CA ILE A 152 9.26 11.54 -11.98
C ILE A 152 10.46 12.18 -11.30
N GLY A 153 11.14 11.40 -10.46
CA GLY A 153 12.40 11.78 -9.84
C GLY A 153 13.49 10.80 -10.20
N VAL A 154 14.63 11.28 -10.71
CA VAL A 154 15.75 10.44 -11.13
C VAL A 154 16.98 10.77 -10.29
N SER A 155 17.66 9.75 -9.78
CA SER A 155 18.99 9.87 -9.16
C SER A 155 19.68 8.51 -9.08
N SER A 156 20.87 8.47 -8.45
CA SER A 156 21.70 7.27 -8.36
C SER A 156 21.19 6.19 -7.39
N THR A 157 20.32 6.54 -6.45
CA THR A 157 19.76 5.60 -5.45
C THR A 157 18.26 5.76 -5.32
N LYS A 158 17.56 4.72 -4.86
CA LYS A 158 16.12 4.80 -4.62
C LYS A 158 15.72 5.92 -3.67
N THR A 159 16.50 6.13 -2.60
CA THR A 159 16.21 7.17 -1.60
C THR A 159 16.37 8.57 -2.20
N LEU A 160 17.40 8.81 -2.99
CA LEU A 160 17.59 10.09 -3.71
C LEU A 160 16.52 10.30 -4.79
N SER A 161 16.12 9.24 -5.49
CA SER A 161 15.03 9.32 -6.49
C SER A 161 13.69 9.70 -5.84
N LYS A 162 13.41 9.25 -4.60
CA LYS A 162 12.25 9.72 -3.82
C LYS A 162 12.36 11.19 -3.45
N ILE A 163 13.53 11.69 -3.11
CA ILE A 163 13.77 13.12 -2.85
C ILE A 163 13.54 13.92 -4.13
N ALA A 164 14.13 13.51 -5.25
CA ALA A 164 13.93 14.15 -6.55
C ALA A 164 12.44 14.20 -6.94
N ASN A 165 11.71 13.08 -6.77
CA ASN A 165 10.26 13.02 -7.03
C ASN A 165 9.46 13.98 -6.13
N ASN A 166 9.83 14.12 -4.85
CA ASN A 166 9.18 15.05 -3.94
C ASN A 166 9.40 16.52 -4.37
N LEU A 167 10.59 16.86 -4.86
CA LEU A 167 10.88 18.17 -5.44
C LEU A 167 10.08 18.40 -6.74
N ALA A 168 10.04 17.42 -7.63
CA ALA A 168 9.25 17.46 -8.86
C ALA A 168 7.74 17.73 -8.60
N LYS A 169 7.22 17.25 -7.46
CA LYS A 169 5.82 17.50 -7.05
C LYS A 169 5.59 18.87 -6.44
N LYS A 170 6.58 19.39 -5.69
CA LYS A 170 6.43 20.63 -4.91
C LYS A 170 6.79 21.88 -5.70
N ASN A 171 7.80 21.82 -6.55
CA ASN A 171 8.27 22.96 -7.33
C ASN A 171 7.80 22.86 -8.78
N LYS A 172 7.08 23.87 -9.23
CA LYS A 172 6.53 23.95 -10.60
C LYS A 172 7.60 24.11 -11.68
N GLU A 173 8.77 24.62 -11.35
CA GLU A 173 9.89 24.79 -12.30
C GLU A 173 10.37 23.48 -12.88
N TYR A 174 10.26 22.39 -12.14
CA TYR A 174 10.58 21.04 -12.62
C TYR A 174 9.56 20.46 -13.58
N ASP A 175 8.42 21.07 -13.78
CA ASP A 175 7.30 20.56 -14.59
C ASP A 175 7.03 19.05 -14.36
N GLY A 176 7.16 18.60 -13.11
CA GLY A 176 6.91 17.22 -12.70
C GLY A 176 8.04 16.23 -13.01
N VAL A 177 9.22 16.70 -13.46
CA VAL A 177 10.42 15.86 -13.66
C VAL A 177 11.61 16.53 -12.97
N CYS A 178 12.25 15.85 -12.04
CA CYS A 178 13.46 16.33 -11.38
C CYS A 178 14.56 15.28 -11.48
N ILE A 179 15.73 15.70 -11.93
CA ILE A 179 16.89 14.84 -12.09
C ILE A 179 18.01 15.39 -11.23
N LEU A 180 18.59 14.53 -10.38
CA LEU A 180 19.70 14.86 -9.49
C LEU A 180 20.90 13.98 -9.89
N LYS A 181 21.79 14.53 -10.74
CA LYS A 181 22.98 13.83 -11.25
C LYS A 181 24.27 14.27 -10.58
N SER A 182 24.38 15.54 -10.23
CA SER A 182 25.58 16.10 -9.62
C SER A 182 25.47 16.17 -8.09
N TRP A 183 26.61 16.11 -7.42
CA TRP A 183 26.65 16.33 -5.97
C TRP A 183 26.18 17.71 -5.55
N PHE A 184 26.34 18.70 -6.41
CA PHE A 184 25.79 20.02 -6.16
C PHE A 184 24.27 19.99 -6.08
N GLU A 185 23.61 19.41 -7.08
CA GLU A 185 22.15 19.26 -7.12
C GLU A 185 21.62 18.42 -5.96
N ILE A 186 22.31 17.30 -5.65
CA ILE A 186 21.95 16.42 -4.53
C ILE A 186 22.04 17.18 -3.21
N ASN A 187 23.13 17.89 -2.94
CA ASN A 187 23.29 18.65 -1.70
C ASN A 187 22.22 19.73 -1.53
N GLU A 188 21.89 20.47 -2.59
CA GLU A 188 20.80 21.45 -2.55
C GLU A 188 19.45 20.77 -2.28
N ALA A 189 19.16 19.63 -2.92
CA ALA A 189 17.97 18.84 -2.67
C ALA A 189 17.89 18.33 -1.22
N LEU A 190 19.01 17.86 -0.66
CA LEU A 190 19.09 17.39 0.73
C LEU A 190 18.88 18.53 1.75
N LYS A 191 19.39 19.73 1.49
CA LYS A 191 19.16 20.93 2.33
C LYS A 191 17.68 21.32 2.37
N LEU A 192 16.98 21.17 1.24
CA LEU A 192 15.55 21.46 1.12
C LEU A 192 14.65 20.37 1.69
N THR A 193 15.20 19.19 1.99
CA THR A 193 14.41 18.03 2.44
C THR A 193 14.40 17.91 3.97
N PRO A 194 13.24 18.14 4.64
CA PRO A 194 13.15 17.90 6.08
C PRO A 194 13.47 16.46 6.42
N ILE A 195 14.12 16.22 7.55
CA ILE A 195 14.54 14.89 7.96
C ILE A 195 13.37 13.89 8.10
N GLY A 196 12.19 14.37 8.47
CA GLY A 196 10.99 13.56 8.57
C GLY A 196 10.36 13.16 7.22
N ASP A 197 10.80 13.78 6.11
CA ASP A 197 10.36 13.46 4.75
C ASP A 197 11.29 12.44 4.07
N VAL A 198 12.41 12.05 4.72
CA VAL A 198 13.35 11.05 4.20
C VAL A 198 12.74 9.66 4.33
N TRP A 199 12.79 8.90 3.23
CA TRP A 199 12.32 7.50 3.21
C TRP A 199 13.10 6.65 4.21
N GLY A 200 12.40 5.88 5.06
CA GLY A 200 12.99 5.12 6.16
C GLY A 200 13.06 5.88 7.49
N ILE A 201 12.86 7.20 7.53
CA ILE A 201 12.86 8.00 8.75
C ILE A 201 11.41 8.33 9.17
N GLY A 202 10.84 7.46 10.01
CA GLY A 202 9.50 7.66 10.57
C GLY A 202 9.46 8.69 11.71
N ARG A 203 8.26 9.01 12.20
CA ARG A 203 8.04 10.03 13.24
C ARG A 203 8.94 9.89 14.47
N ARG A 204 9.17 8.66 14.96
CA ARG A 204 10.01 8.42 16.16
C ARG A 204 11.48 8.77 15.88
N LEU A 205 12.01 8.32 14.75
CA LEU A 205 13.39 8.62 14.35
C LEU A 205 13.57 10.10 14.03
N SER A 206 12.61 10.72 13.35
CA SER A 206 12.63 12.15 13.09
C SER A 206 12.65 12.96 14.39
N SER A 207 11.78 12.66 15.37
CA SER A 207 11.79 13.33 16.67
C SER A 207 13.08 13.06 17.47
N PHE A 208 13.67 11.88 17.32
CA PHE A 208 14.96 11.56 17.92
C PHE A 208 16.08 12.40 17.32
N LEU A 209 16.20 12.45 15.99
CA LEU A 209 17.21 13.21 15.27
C LEU A 209 17.11 14.73 15.54
N GLN A 210 15.89 15.26 15.62
CA GLN A 210 15.64 16.67 15.95
C GLN A 210 16.17 17.08 17.34
N LYS A 211 16.23 16.15 18.31
CA LYS A 211 16.87 16.43 19.62
C LYS A 211 18.39 16.67 19.49
N TYR A 212 19.01 16.13 18.46
CA TYR A 212 20.42 16.37 18.12
C TYR A 212 20.59 17.49 17.08
N ASN A 213 19.57 18.33 16.91
CA ASN A 213 19.53 19.46 15.96
C ASN A 213 19.67 19.04 14.48
N ILE A 214 19.40 17.77 14.14
CA ILE A 214 19.36 17.26 12.77
C ILE A 214 17.96 17.52 12.21
N LYS A 215 17.85 18.54 11.34
CA LYS A 215 16.55 19.03 10.80
C LYS A 215 16.33 18.64 9.35
N THR A 216 17.41 18.47 8.58
CA THR A 216 17.38 18.21 7.15
C THR A 216 18.08 16.90 6.81
N ALA A 217 17.85 16.39 5.60
CA ALA A 217 18.58 15.26 5.06
C ALA A 217 20.08 15.60 4.90
N TYR A 218 20.40 16.87 4.64
CA TYR A 218 21.79 17.33 4.57
C TYR A 218 22.48 17.24 5.94
N ASP A 219 21.84 17.69 7.02
CA ASP A 219 22.39 17.55 8.37
C ASP A 219 22.64 16.08 8.71
N PHE A 220 21.75 15.19 8.28
CA PHE A 220 21.85 13.77 8.56
C PHE A 220 23.08 13.13 7.90
N ILE A 221 23.42 13.48 6.67
CA ILE A 221 24.61 12.96 6.01
C ILE A 221 25.91 13.53 6.56
N GLN A 222 25.90 14.61 7.36
CA GLN A 222 27.08 15.14 8.04
C GLN A 222 27.44 14.34 9.30
N LEU A 223 26.58 13.42 9.75
CA LEU A 223 26.83 12.55 10.91
C LEU A 223 27.95 11.53 10.64
N ASP A 224 28.54 11.06 11.72
CA ASP A 224 29.42 9.89 11.66
C ASP A 224 28.62 8.62 11.36
N LYS A 225 29.07 7.82 10.39
CA LYS A 225 28.42 6.56 9.97
C LYS A 225 28.28 5.58 11.12
N GLY A 226 29.31 5.49 12.00
CA GLY A 226 29.30 4.61 13.17
C GLY A 226 28.24 5.06 14.18
N TRP A 227 28.09 6.36 14.38
CA TRP A 227 27.03 6.93 15.22
C TRP A 227 25.65 6.57 14.68
N VAL A 228 25.42 6.73 13.35
CA VAL A 228 24.14 6.36 12.72
C VAL A 228 23.84 4.88 12.93
N ARG A 229 24.80 3.99 12.66
CA ARG A 229 24.61 2.55 12.85
C ARG A 229 24.30 2.19 14.31
N LYS A 230 25.00 2.82 15.26
CA LYS A 230 24.79 2.58 16.71
C LYS A 230 23.39 2.97 17.16
N ASN A 231 22.86 4.11 16.68
CA ASN A 231 21.59 4.69 17.16
C ASN A 231 20.37 4.29 16.33
N MET A 232 20.54 3.94 15.05
CA MET A 232 19.45 3.66 14.12
C MET A 232 19.53 2.25 13.50
N GLY A 233 20.57 1.49 13.81
CA GLY A 233 20.79 0.14 13.31
C GLY A 233 21.15 0.10 11.82
N VAL A 234 21.12 -1.11 11.25
CA VAL A 234 21.49 -1.37 9.84
C VAL A 234 20.59 -0.61 8.86
N VAL A 235 19.31 -0.47 9.16
CA VAL A 235 18.34 0.26 8.29
C VAL A 235 18.69 1.74 8.22
N GLY A 236 19.02 2.36 9.36
CA GLY A 236 19.47 3.74 9.40
C GLY A 236 20.78 3.95 8.64
N GLU A 237 21.74 3.04 8.78
CA GLU A 237 23.00 3.05 8.02
C GLU A 237 22.75 2.94 6.51
N LYS A 238 21.89 2.04 6.05
CA LYS A 238 21.51 1.94 4.64
C LYS A 238 20.90 3.25 4.13
N THR A 239 19.96 3.86 4.88
CA THR A 239 19.39 5.16 4.52
C THR A 239 20.46 6.25 4.41
N PHE A 240 21.43 6.27 5.34
CA PHE A 240 22.56 7.20 5.29
C PHE A 240 23.40 7.02 4.02
N LEU A 241 23.79 5.78 3.70
CA LEU A 241 24.58 5.46 2.51
C LEU A 241 23.83 5.80 1.22
N GLU A 242 22.53 5.48 1.14
CA GLU A 242 21.66 5.84 0.01
C GLU A 242 21.64 7.36 -0.23
N LEU A 243 21.56 8.16 0.82
CA LEU A 243 21.62 9.63 0.72
C LEU A 243 23.02 10.14 0.34
N CYS A 244 24.06 9.37 0.64
CA CYS A 244 25.44 9.60 0.19
C CYS A 244 25.70 9.11 -1.24
N GLY A 245 24.68 8.67 -1.99
CA GLY A 245 24.82 8.20 -3.38
C GLY A 245 25.30 6.74 -3.50
N VAL A 246 25.45 6.01 -2.40
CA VAL A 246 25.85 4.60 -2.40
C VAL A 246 24.58 3.74 -2.41
N SER A 247 24.31 3.05 -3.53
CA SER A 247 23.15 2.18 -3.65
C SER A 247 23.26 0.96 -2.73
N CYS A 248 22.34 0.84 -1.79
CA CYS A 248 22.23 -0.25 -0.81
C CYS A 248 20.90 -0.97 -0.89
N ILE A 249 19.99 -0.48 -1.72
CA ILE A 249 18.64 -1.00 -1.93
C ILE A 249 18.47 -1.22 -3.42
N GLU A 250 18.72 -2.43 -3.86
CA GLU A 250 18.56 -2.83 -5.27
C GLU A 250 17.09 -2.84 -5.71
N LEU A 251 16.86 -2.88 -7.03
CA LEU A 251 15.53 -3.07 -7.58
C LEU A 251 15.05 -4.50 -7.28
N ASP A 252 13.85 -4.62 -6.69
CA ASP A 252 13.19 -5.91 -6.44
C ASP A 252 12.42 -6.33 -7.69
N LEU A 253 13.13 -6.96 -8.63
CA LEU A 253 12.56 -7.40 -9.91
C LEU A 253 11.74 -8.68 -9.77
N ILE A 254 12.02 -9.49 -8.76
CA ILE A 254 11.31 -10.75 -8.48
C ILE A 254 10.79 -10.69 -7.05
N PRO A 255 9.48 -10.44 -6.87
CA PRO A 255 8.90 -10.40 -5.54
C PRO A 255 9.20 -11.68 -4.76
N SER A 256 9.71 -11.52 -3.53
CA SER A 256 9.97 -12.67 -2.66
C SER A 256 8.68 -13.39 -2.30
N ASP A 257 8.77 -14.71 -2.10
CA ASP A 257 7.62 -15.54 -1.69
C ASP A 257 6.99 -15.00 -0.40
N LYS A 258 5.65 -14.94 -0.39
CA LYS A 258 4.90 -14.46 0.77
C LYS A 258 5.10 -15.38 1.96
N LYS A 259 5.55 -14.84 3.09
CA LYS A 259 5.70 -15.58 4.36
C LYS A 259 4.40 -15.67 5.16
N SER A 260 3.46 -14.76 4.91
CA SER A 260 2.16 -14.71 5.58
C SER A 260 1.12 -14.01 4.72
N CYS A 261 -0.15 -14.35 4.95
CA CYS A 261 -1.30 -13.68 4.34
C CYS A 261 -2.31 -13.29 5.42
N CYS A 262 -2.80 -12.05 5.38
CA CYS A 262 -3.73 -11.52 6.38
C CYS A 262 -5.00 -10.99 5.73
N VAL A 263 -6.15 -11.36 6.30
CA VAL A 263 -7.43 -10.70 6.06
C VAL A 263 -8.00 -10.19 7.37
N SER A 264 -8.15 -8.88 7.49
CA SER A 264 -8.73 -8.23 8.65
C SER A 264 -9.55 -7.00 8.25
N ARG A 265 -10.57 -6.68 9.02
CA ARG A 265 -11.38 -5.49 8.80
C ARG A 265 -11.73 -4.81 10.12
N SER A 266 -11.79 -3.48 10.07
CA SER A 266 -12.45 -2.71 11.13
C SER A 266 -13.94 -2.69 10.86
N PHE A 267 -14.73 -2.91 11.89
CA PHE A 267 -16.20 -2.90 11.80
C PHE A 267 -16.72 -1.46 11.69
N SER A 268 -17.82 -1.28 10.94
CA SER A 268 -18.51 0.02 10.88
C SER A 268 -19.04 0.42 12.25
N LYS A 269 -19.76 -0.48 12.91
CA LYS A 269 -20.18 -0.39 14.32
C LYS A 269 -19.40 -1.43 15.14
N PRO A 270 -19.04 -1.14 16.40
CA PRO A 270 -18.43 -2.14 17.26
C PRO A 270 -19.32 -3.37 17.43
N ILE A 271 -18.70 -4.53 17.51
CA ILE A 271 -19.36 -5.81 17.73
C ILE A 271 -19.20 -6.20 19.20
N GLU A 272 -20.29 -6.66 19.83
CA GLU A 272 -20.30 -7.11 21.22
C GLU A 272 -20.59 -8.63 21.31
N LYS A 273 -21.48 -9.15 20.46
CA LYS A 273 -21.91 -10.55 20.48
C LYS A 273 -20.94 -11.46 19.78
N ILE A 274 -20.63 -12.61 20.40
CA ILE A 274 -19.72 -13.60 19.82
C ILE A 274 -20.17 -14.10 18.45
N HIS A 275 -21.45 -14.32 18.24
CA HIS A 275 -22.00 -14.80 16.98
C HIS A 275 -21.58 -13.92 15.78
N ASN A 276 -21.69 -12.59 15.91
CA ASN A 276 -21.30 -11.65 14.87
C ASN A 276 -19.77 -11.66 14.62
N LEU A 277 -18.97 -11.92 15.66
CA LEU A 277 -17.53 -12.10 15.49
C LEU A 277 -17.22 -13.42 14.78
N GLU A 278 -17.91 -14.51 15.11
CA GLU A 278 -17.76 -15.79 14.45
C GLU A 278 -18.09 -15.70 12.97
N GLU A 279 -19.16 -15.03 12.59
CA GLU A 279 -19.51 -14.78 11.18
C GLU A 279 -18.41 -13.99 10.48
N SER A 280 -17.91 -12.91 11.09
CA SER A 280 -16.86 -12.08 10.51
C SER A 280 -15.54 -12.87 10.34
N ILE A 281 -15.16 -13.66 11.34
CA ILE A 281 -13.95 -14.51 11.30
C ILE A 281 -14.10 -15.61 10.26
N SER A 282 -15.30 -16.20 10.10
CA SER A 282 -15.57 -17.17 9.04
C SER A 282 -15.35 -16.56 7.66
N ALA A 283 -15.89 -15.38 7.40
CA ALA A 283 -15.71 -14.68 6.13
C ALA A 283 -14.23 -14.30 5.90
N TYR A 284 -13.50 -13.88 6.94
CA TYR A 284 -12.06 -13.57 6.80
C TYR A 284 -11.22 -14.83 6.60
N GLY A 285 -11.58 -15.94 7.26
CA GLY A 285 -10.96 -17.25 7.08
C GLY A 285 -11.15 -17.79 5.67
N THR A 286 -12.38 -17.69 5.11
CA THR A 286 -12.65 -18.05 3.72
C THR A 286 -11.81 -17.20 2.76
N ARG A 287 -11.85 -15.86 2.92
CA ARG A 287 -11.13 -14.97 2.01
C ARG A 287 -9.60 -15.08 2.08
N VAL A 288 -9.02 -15.36 3.26
CA VAL A 288 -7.57 -15.55 3.35
C VAL A 288 -7.16 -16.89 2.72
N ALA A 289 -8.01 -17.93 2.83
CA ALA A 289 -7.81 -19.21 2.17
C ALA A 289 -7.87 -19.08 0.63
N GLU A 290 -8.88 -18.39 0.10
CA GLU A 290 -8.98 -18.07 -1.34
C GLU A 290 -7.70 -17.41 -1.85
N LYS A 291 -7.21 -16.38 -1.18
CA LYS A 291 -6.00 -15.65 -1.59
C LYS A 291 -4.75 -16.53 -1.70
N ILE A 292 -4.54 -17.43 -0.74
CA ILE A 292 -3.38 -18.31 -0.81
C ILE A 292 -3.58 -19.43 -1.86
N ARG A 293 -4.85 -19.86 -2.14
CA ARG A 293 -5.15 -20.79 -3.24
C ARG A 293 -4.91 -20.17 -4.62
N GLU A 294 -5.33 -18.91 -4.82
CA GLU A 294 -5.05 -18.13 -6.05
C GLU A 294 -3.55 -18.11 -6.38
N GLU A 295 -2.68 -18.17 -5.36
CA GLU A 295 -1.21 -18.17 -5.49
C GLU A 295 -0.59 -19.58 -5.42
N GLY A 296 -1.40 -20.65 -5.36
CA GLY A 296 -0.93 -22.03 -5.23
C GLY A 296 -0.22 -22.33 -3.91
N LEU A 297 -0.53 -21.57 -2.84
CA LEU A 297 0.11 -21.68 -1.54
C LEU A 297 -0.74 -22.48 -0.54
N MET A 298 -0.09 -23.03 0.48
CA MET A 298 -0.66 -23.66 1.66
C MET A 298 -0.09 -23.04 2.93
N ALA A 299 -0.84 -23.07 4.03
CA ALA A 299 -0.44 -22.54 5.32
C ALA A 299 -0.29 -23.64 6.37
N GLU A 300 0.75 -23.55 7.23
CA GLU A 300 1.01 -24.46 8.33
C GLU A 300 0.37 -24.02 9.65
N SER A 301 0.24 -22.71 9.85
CA SER A 301 -0.30 -22.16 11.08
C SER A 301 -1.08 -20.88 10.82
N MET A 302 -1.87 -20.47 11.82
CA MET A 302 -2.70 -19.29 11.72
C MET A 302 -2.77 -18.53 13.04
N SER A 303 -3.14 -17.26 12.98
CA SER A 303 -3.56 -16.48 14.14
C SER A 303 -4.92 -15.85 13.91
N VAL A 304 -5.70 -15.82 14.97
CA VAL A 304 -6.94 -15.04 15.05
C VAL A 304 -6.75 -13.94 16.07
N PHE A 305 -7.19 -12.73 15.77
CA PHE A 305 -7.05 -11.61 16.67
C PHE A 305 -8.29 -10.71 16.70
N VAL A 306 -8.46 -10.00 17.81
CA VAL A 306 -9.50 -9.00 18.04
C VAL A 306 -8.94 -7.78 18.74
N LEU A 307 -9.50 -6.60 18.42
CA LEU A 307 -9.12 -5.32 19.02
C LEU A 307 -10.37 -4.48 19.30
N THR A 308 -10.37 -3.77 20.43
CA THR A 308 -11.31 -2.67 20.70
C THR A 308 -10.83 -1.36 20.02
N ASN A 309 -11.58 -0.29 20.17
CA ASN A 309 -11.21 1.01 19.59
C ASN A 309 -10.19 1.74 20.49
N TYR A 310 -8.92 1.60 20.22
CA TYR A 310 -7.83 2.26 20.92
C TYR A 310 -7.98 3.80 21.04
N PHE A 311 -8.65 4.43 20.10
CA PHE A 311 -8.86 5.88 20.11
C PHE A 311 -10.00 6.33 21.04
N ASN A 312 -10.88 5.41 21.45
CA ASN A 312 -11.95 5.71 22.39
C ASN A 312 -11.54 5.32 23.82
N ARG A 313 -10.89 6.24 24.51
CA ARG A 313 -10.40 6.02 25.87
C ARG A 313 -11.51 5.89 26.93
N LYS A 314 -12.75 6.21 26.57
CA LYS A 314 -13.92 6.09 27.47
C LYS A 314 -14.44 4.65 27.59
N GLU A 315 -14.07 3.78 26.63
CA GLU A 315 -14.47 2.38 26.62
C GLU A 315 -13.38 1.47 27.18
N LYS A 316 -13.78 0.33 27.77
CA LYS A 316 -12.84 -0.71 28.21
C LYS A 316 -12.01 -1.18 27.01
N GLN A 317 -10.70 -1.25 27.21
CA GLN A 317 -9.76 -1.67 26.16
C GLN A 317 -9.40 -3.14 26.28
N TYR A 318 -9.41 -3.83 25.15
CA TYR A 318 -9.02 -5.21 25.03
C TYR A 318 -8.38 -5.48 23.66
N SER A 319 -7.26 -6.18 23.68
CA SER A 319 -6.57 -6.66 22.50
C SER A 319 -6.04 -8.04 22.82
N ASN A 320 -6.36 -9.01 21.97
CA ASN A 320 -5.85 -10.37 22.12
C ASN A 320 -5.69 -11.06 20.78
N SER A 321 -4.75 -12.00 20.73
CA SER A 321 -4.51 -12.86 19.57
C SER A 321 -4.14 -14.25 20.04
N ILE A 322 -4.52 -15.26 19.26
CA ILE A 322 -4.14 -16.65 19.53
C ILE A 322 -3.52 -17.25 18.26
N LYS A 323 -2.34 -17.84 18.41
CA LYS A 323 -1.70 -18.64 17.35
C LYS A 323 -2.16 -20.08 17.47
N LEU A 324 -2.52 -20.69 16.34
CA LEU A 324 -3.04 -22.04 16.24
C LEU A 324 -2.29 -22.78 15.15
N GLN A 325 -1.84 -24.01 15.47
CA GLN A 325 -1.26 -24.90 14.47
C GLN A 325 -2.36 -25.56 13.67
N LEU A 326 -2.20 -25.65 12.36
CA LEU A 326 -3.05 -26.47 11.50
C LEU A 326 -2.55 -27.92 11.56
N PRO A 327 -3.43 -28.93 11.56
CA PRO A 327 -3.01 -30.33 11.64
C PRO A 327 -2.05 -30.72 10.50
N PHE A 328 -2.32 -30.18 9.31
CA PHE A 328 -1.50 -30.32 8.11
C PHE A 328 -1.48 -28.99 7.34
N PRO A 329 -0.43 -28.71 6.53
CA PRO A 329 -0.45 -27.57 5.62
C PRO A 329 -1.69 -27.61 4.74
N THR A 330 -2.47 -26.54 4.70
CA THR A 330 -3.75 -26.51 3.99
C THR A 330 -4.11 -25.12 3.50
N ASN A 331 -4.88 -25.06 2.42
CA ASN A 331 -5.58 -23.87 1.93
C ASN A 331 -7.09 -24.06 1.87
N ASN A 332 -7.60 -25.16 2.45
CA ASN A 332 -9.02 -25.47 2.51
C ASN A 332 -9.77 -24.51 3.44
N SER A 333 -10.74 -23.77 2.88
CA SER A 333 -11.51 -22.76 3.61
C SER A 333 -12.25 -23.36 4.81
N ILE A 334 -12.81 -24.58 4.68
CA ILE A 334 -13.59 -25.25 5.75
C ILE A 334 -12.66 -25.56 6.94
N LYS A 335 -11.49 -26.15 6.67
CA LYS A 335 -10.50 -26.50 7.71
C LYS A 335 -9.97 -25.24 8.43
N ILE A 336 -9.64 -24.20 7.67
CA ILE A 336 -9.16 -22.91 8.19
C ILE A 336 -10.24 -22.23 9.03
N VAL A 337 -11.47 -22.12 8.53
CA VAL A 337 -12.59 -21.51 9.26
C VAL A 337 -12.91 -22.27 10.53
N LYS A 338 -12.99 -23.61 10.49
CA LYS A 338 -13.20 -24.43 11.70
C LYS A 338 -12.17 -24.12 12.79
N ARG A 339 -10.89 -24.00 12.39
CA ARG A 339 -9.81 -23.70 13.33
C ARG A 339 -9.87 -22.25 13.83
N ALA A 340 -10.24 -21.30 12.93
CA ALA A 340 -10.42 -19.90 13.29
C ALA A 340 -11.54 -19.69 14.32
N LEU A 341 -12.67 -20.41 14.17
CA LEU A 341 -13.78 -20.39 15.11
C LEU A 341 -13.37 -20.91 16.50
N GLN A 342 -12.56 -21.96 16.56
CA GLN A 342 -11.99 -22.40 17.84
C GLN A 342 -11.12 -21.31 18.50
N GLY A 343 -10.36 -20.57 17.67
CA GLY A 343 -9.50 -19.49 18.13
C GLY A 343 -10.29 -18.32 18.70
N ILE A 344 -11.30 -17.84 17.96
CA ILE A 344 -12.08 -16.67 18.40
C ILE A 344 -12.83 -16.95 19.70
N ARG A 345 -13.39 -18.15 19.88
CA ARG A 345 -14.05 -18.56 21.13
C ARG A 345 -13.13 -18.51 22.34
N LYS A 346 -11.84 -18.83 22.18
CA LYS A 346 -10.86 -18.78 23.28
C LYS A 346 -10.46 -17.36 23.68
N ILE A 347 -10.45 -16.41 22.76
CA ILE A 347 -10.01 -15.03 23.01
C ILE A 347 -11.17 -14.04 23.15
N TYR A 348 -12.39 -14.46 22.87
CA TYR A 348 -13.57 -13.63 23.13
C TYR A 348 -13.77 -13.38 24.61
N ARG A 349 -14.13 -12.17 24.97
CA ARG A 349 -14.59 -11.77 26.30
C ARG A 349 -15.86 -10.94 26.19
N GLU A 350 -16.85 -11.29 26.96
CA GLU A 350 -18.11 -10.56 27.03
C GLU A 350 -17.90 -9.16 27.64
N GLY A 351 -18.74 -8.21 27.25
CA GLY A 351 -18.71 -6.84 27.78
C GLY A 351 -17.68 -5.92 27.09
N TYR A 352 -17.01 -6.38 26.04
CA TYR A 352 -16.12 -5.55 25.24
C TYR A 352 -16.73 -5.20 23.88
N ARG A 353 -16.43 -3.98 23.38
CA ARG A 353 -16.88 -3.46 22.10
C ARG A 353 -15.78 -3.60 21.06
N TYR A 354 -15.77 -4.71 20.32
CA TYR A 354 -14.75 -5.04 19.34
C TYR A 354 -14.85 -4.14 18.11
N LYS A 355 -13.75 -3.52 17.73
CA LYS A 355 -13.66 -2.61 16.57
C LYS A 355 -12.99 -3.26 15.37
N LYS A 356 -12.12 -4.25 15.58
CA LYS A 356 -11.39 -4.93 14.50
C LYS A 356 -11.18 -6.40 14.84
N ALA A 357 -11.29 -7.25 13.83
CA ALA A 357 -10.90 -8.65 13.90
C ALA A 357 -10.18 -9.08 12.61
N GLY A 358 -9.46 -10.19 12.67
CA GLY A 358 -8.76 -10.72 11.50
C GLY A 358 -8.20 -12.11 11.71
N VAL A 359 -7.84 -12.70 10.56
CA VAL A 359 -7.16 -13.99 10.44
C VAL A 359 -5.86 -13.78 9.66
N ILE A 360 -4.78 -14.37 10.17
CA ILE A 360 -3.46 -14.34 9.54
C ILE A 360 -3.02 -15.79 9.36
N LEU A 361 -2.55 -16.14 8.18
CA LEU A 361 -1.92 -17.43 7.87
C LEU A 361 -0.42 -17.27 7.80
N TYR A 362 0.33 -18.23 8.31
CA TYR A 362 1.80 -18.26 8.36
C TYR A 362 2.34 -19.59 7.86
N GLY A 363 3.66 -19.62 7.60
CA GLY A 363 4.36 -20.80 7.08
C GLY A 363 3.80 -21.13 5.70
N LEU A 364 3.77 -20.11 4.81
CA LEU A 364 3.26 -20.31 3.46
C LEU A 364 4.31 -21.05 2.63
N SER A 365 3.91 -22.14 1.97
CA SER A 365 4.71 -22.95 1.07
C SER A 365 3.92 -23.32 -0.18
N LYS A 366 4.61 -23.58 -1.30
CA LYS A 366 3.95 -24.00 -2.54
C LYS A 366 3.30 -25.37 -2.35
N SER A 367 2.10 -25.56 -2.87
CA SER A 367 1.35 -26.81 -2.72
C SER A 367 2.11 -28.01 -3.32
N SER A 368 2.94 -27.79 -4.34
CA SER A 368 3.81 -28.79 -4.94
C SER A 368 4.95 -29.28 -4.04
N GLN A 369 5.32 -28.51 -3.03
CA GLN A 369 6.39 -28.84 -2.08
C GLN A 369 5.88 -29.61 -0.86
N VAL A 370 4.56 -29.61 -0.63
CA VAL A 370 3.94 -30.33 0.49
C VAL A 370 3.66 -31.76 0.06
N LYS A 371 4.63 -32.65 0.30
CA LYS A 371 4.44 -34.11 0.13
C LYS A 371 3.85 -34.66 1.43
N GLY A 372 2.69 -35.27 1.37
CA GLY A 372 2.02 -35.86 2.54
C GLY A 372 1.45 -37.24 2.28
N LEU A 373 1.57 -38.12 3.29
CA LEU A 373 1.15 -39.50 3.30
C LEU A 373 -0.39 -39.74 3.23
N LEU A 374 -1.21 -38.64 3.19
CA LEU A 374 -2.67 -38.71 3.26
C LEU A 374 -3.34 -37.95 2.11
N ASP A 375 -2.99 -38.29 0.88
CA ASP A 375 -3.52 -37.62 -0.33
C ASP A 375 -5.03 -37.86 -0.59
N TYR A 376 -5.62 -38.89 -0.03
CA TYR A 376 -7.02 -39.28 -0.32
C TYR A 376 -8.05 -38.22 0.14
N ASP A 377 -7.83 -37.61 1.30
CA ASP A 377 -8.70 -36.52 1.84
C ASP A 377 -8.46 -35.18 1.14
N ARG A 378 -7.38 -35.07 0.37
CA ARG A 378 -6.94 -33.87 -0.32
C ARG A 378 -7.65 -33.70 -1.66
N GLU A 379 -7.75 -34.72 -2.48
CA GLU A 379 -8.35 -34.65 -3.83
C GLU A 379 -9.83 -34.24 -3.80
N SER A 380 -10.64 -34.86 -2.95
CA SER A 380 -12.06 -34.51 -2.80
C SER A 380 -12.23 -33.07 -2.23
N SER A 381 -11.38 -32.72 -1.29
CA SER A 381 -11.34 -31.40 -0.65
C SER A 381 -10.96 -30.28 -1.63
N ASP A 382 -9.98 -30.54 -2.49
CA ASP A 382 -9.52 -29.60 -3.51
C ASP A 382 -10.56 -29.41 -4.60
N ALA A 383 -11.28 -30.44 -5.00
CA ALA A 383 -12.37 -30.38 -5.98
C ALA A 383 -13.51 -29.46 -5.53
N ILE A 384 -13.89 -29.52 -4.24
CA ILE A 384 -14.92 -28.64 -3.65
C ILE A 384 -14.44 -27.19 -3.64
N MET A 385 -13.21 -26.94 -3.18
CA MET A 385 -12.66 -25.58 -3.13
C MET A 385 -12.51 -24.95 -4.53
N ASN A 386 -11.99 -25.72 -5.49
CA ASN A 386 -11.85 -25.28 -6.87
C ASN A 386 -13.21 -24.99 -7.52
N THR A 387 -14.23 -25.78 -7.22
CA THR A 387 -15.60 -25.55 -7.72
C THR A 387 -16.18 -24.26 -7.11
N MET A 388 -16.02 -24.07 -5.80
CA MET A 388 -16.44 -22.85 -5.10
C MET A 388 -15.77 -21.62 -5.68
N ASP A 389 -14.44 -21.68 -5.87
CA ASP A 389 -13.65 -20.57 -6.41
C ASP A 389 -14.05 -20.27 -7.86
N ARG A 390 -14.30 -21.29 -8.69
CA ARG A 390 -14.76 -21.13 -10.07
C ARG A 390 -16.14 -20.47 -10.16
N ILE A 391 -17.08 -20.87 -9.31
CA ILE A 391 -18.42 -20.25 -9.27
C ILE A 391 -18.29 -18.80 -8.82
N ASN A 392 -17.55 -18.53 -7.74
CA ASN A 392 -17.36 -17.19 -7.22
C ASN A 392 -16.59 -16.28 -8.20
N GLY A 393 -15.63 -16.82 -8.95
CA GLY A 393 -14.93 -16.08 -10.00
C GLY A 393 -15.80 -15.71 -11.20
N ARG A 394 -16.77 -16.58 -11.55
CA ARG A 394 -17.66 -16.37 -12.70
C ARG A 394 -18.87 -15.48 -12.38
N TYR A 395 -19.48 -15.66 -11.21
CA TYR A 395 -20.77 -15.03 -10.86
C TYR A 395 -20.65 -13.94 -9.79
N GLY A 396 -19.43 -13.67 -9.32
CA GLY A 396 -19.17 -12.65 -8.32
C GLY A 396 -18.75 -13.22 -6.95
N SER A 397 -17.95 -12.47 -6.23
CA SER A 397 -17.39 -12.92 -4.95
C SER A 397 -18.47 -13.23 -3.90
N SER A 398 -18.36 -14.39 -3.25
CA SER A 398 -19.26 -14.85 -2.19
C SER A 398 -20.68 -15.21 -2.65
N VAL A 399 -20.88 -15.58 -3.91
CA VAL A 399 -22.15 -16.20 -4.40
C VAL A 399 -22.33 -17.55 -3.71
N VAL A 400 -21.30 -18.40 -3.72
CA VAL A 400 -21.23 -19.60 -2.88
C VAL A 400 -20.35 -19.30 -1.67
N ARG A 401 -20.85 -19.55 -0.46
CA ARG A 401 -20.17 -19.26 0.79
C ARG A 401 -20.47 -20.31 1.86
N LEU A 402 -19.62 -20.35 2.88
CA LEU A 402 -19.87 -21.21 4.04
C LEU A 402 -21.03 -20.64 4.88
N ALA A 403 -21.92 -21.52 5.37
CA ALA A 403 -23.06 -21.12 6.19
C ALA A 403 -22.63 -20.35 7.46
N SER A 404 -21.45 -20.65 8.00
CA SER A 404 -20.86 -19.97 9.14
C SER A 404 -20.54 -18.48 8.93
N GLU A 405 -20.58 -17.97 7.68
CA GLU A 405 -20.41 -16.54 7.37
C GLU A 405 -21.66 -15.69 7.61
N GLY A 406 -22.80 -16.34 7.89
CA GLY A 406 -24.09 -15.68 8.07
C GLY A 406 -24.67 -15.10 6.79
N ILE A 407 -25.93 -14.70 6.85
CA ILE A 407 -26.67 -14.08 5.74
C ILE A 407 -26.65 -12.56 5.88
N GLU A 408 -27.00 -12.07 7.08
CA GLU A 408 -27.05 -10.64 7.39
C GLU A 408 -25.69 -10.19 7.95
N LYS A 409 -24.84 -9.66 7.07
CA LYS A 409 -23.51 -9.20 7.46
C LYS A 409 -23.56 -7.79 8.07
N SER A 410 -24.16 -7.63 9.26
CA SER A 410 -24.27 -6.37 10.00
C SER A 410 -22.90 -5.72 10.30
N TRP A 411 -21.86 -6.52 10.30
CA TRP A 411 -20.47 -6.13 10.49
C TRP A 411 -19.78 -5.64 9.22
N ARG A 412 -20.46 -5.61 8.06
CA ARG A 412 -19.88 -5.17 6.78
C ARG A 412 -19.28 -3.76 6.89
N MET A 413 -18.23 -3.60 6.11
CA MET A 413 -17.56 -2.32 5.93
C MET A 413 -18.50 -1.30 5.25
N LYS A 414 -18.62 -0.12 5.84
CA LYS A 414 -19.37 0.98 5.28
C LYS A 414 -18.64 1.58 4.10
N ARG A 415 -19.33 1.74 2.96
CA ARG A 415 -18.86 2.41 1.74
C ARG A 415 -20.07 3.03 1.04
N GLU A 416 -20.48 4.23 1.46
CA GLU A 416 -21.73 4.84 0.97
C GLU A 416 -21.56 5.75 -0.25
N LYS A 417 -20.30 6.06 -0.60
CA LYS A 417 -19.97 7.04 -1.66
C LYS A 417 -19.01 6.43 -2.68
N VAL A 418 -19.15 5.13 -2.97
CA VAL A 418 -18.35 4.44 -3.98
C VAL A 418 -18.77 4.91 -5.36
N SER A 419 -17.80 5.23 -6.20
CA SER A 419 -18.01 5.45 -7.63
C SER A 419 -18.32 4.14 -8.34
N PRO A 420 -18.94 4.17 -9.54
CA PRO A 420 -19.09 2.98 -10.38
C PRO A 420 -17.74 2.31 -10.69
N CYS A 421 -17.77 1.00 -10.88
CA CYS A 421 -16.59 0.22 -11.29
C CYS A 421 -16.43 0.25 -12.83
N TYR A 422 -16.23 1.44 -13.38
CA TYR A 422 -16.25 1.75 -14.82
C TYR A 422 -15.43 0.81 -15.71
N THR A 423 -14.42 0.15 -15.19
CA THR A 423 -13.50 -0.68 -15.97
C THR A 423 -13.57 -2.16 -15.62
N THR A 424 -14.26 -2.52 -14.54
CA THR A 424 -14.29 -3.89 -13.99
C THR A 424 -15.70 -4.46 -13.82
N ASN A 425 -16.74 -3.67 -14.14
CA ASN A 425 -18.13 -4.12 -14.15
C ASN A 425 -18.88 -3.53 -15.36
N PHE A 426 -19.44 -4.38 -16.19
CA PHE A 426 -20.19 -3.97 -17.39
C PHE A 426 -21.44 -3.15 -17.06
N ASP A 427 -22.12 -3.48 -15.97
CA ASP A 427 -23.34 -2.79 -15.54
C ASP A 427 -23.07 -1.34 -15.07
N ASP A 428 -21.82 -1.02 -14.78
CA ASP A 428 -21.37 0.30 -14.32
C ASP A 428 -20.78 1.16 -15.45
N LEU A 429 -20.90 0.74 -16.72
CA LEU A 429 -20.45 1.53 -17.87
C LEU A 429 -21.22 2.84 -17.98
N VAL A 430 -20.54 3.88 -18.44
CA VAL A 430 -21.16 5.19 -18.66
C VAL A 430 -22.04 5.12 -19.88
N GLU A 431 -23.35 5.30 -19.69
CA GLU A 431 -24.29 5.41 -20.79
C GLU A 431 -24.20 6.81 -21.42
N VAL A 432 -24.02 6.84 -22.73
CA VAL A 432 -24.10 8.06 -23.53
C VAL A 432 -25.54 8.21 -24.00
N LYS A 433 -26.21 9.25 -23.54
CA LYS A 433 -27.51 9.64 -24.10
C LYS A 433 -27.24 10.41 -25.39
N THR A 434 -27.62 9.82 -26.52
CA THR A 434 -27.66 10.49 -27.82
C THR A 434 -28.86 11.45 -27.92
#